data_75bee92e9b21f7257b7c1025f7b81ba2
#
_entry.id   75bee92e9b21f7257b7c1025f7b81ba2
#
_cell.length_a   1.000
_cell.length_b   1.000
_cell.length_c   1.000
_cell.angle_alpha   90.00
_cell.angle_beta   90.00
_cell.angle_gamma   90.00
#
_symmetry.space_group_name_H-M   'P 1'
#
loop_
_entity.id
_entity.type
_entity.pdbx_description
1 polymer ?
#
loop_
_entity_poly.entity_id
_entity_poly.type
_entity_poly.pdbx_seq_one_letter_code
_entity_poly.pdbx_strand_id
1 'polypeptide(L)'
;MRRGSVFVLSAVVVVLLAGGFRSSPPPVRPGGKIGTMTLVRDIEHRADDEIWRFCKAVIPKPGRYRRTCFVPRVERLFIGYGDWERTRKALDSAWRQLKWDLWVDGRRVDLPRFGISERTLYYFAPAGGKTVTLREWSVTLIGVTPGKHAIRYRSASRSLGTTDATWTFTAP
;
A
#
# COMPACT_ATOMS: atom_id res chain seq x y z
N MET A 1 63.75 -34.36 38.11
CA MET A 1 62.46 -34.44 37.34
C MET A 1 61.82 -33.08 37.37
N ARG A 2 61.90 -32.26 36.33
CA ARG A 2 61.31 -30.96 36.19
C ARG A 2 60.04 -31.13 35.34
N ARG A 3 58.86 -30.83 35.91
CA ARG A 3 57.59 -30.81 35.22
C ARG A 3 57.39 -29.41 34.58
N GLY A 4 57.46 -29.35 33.25
CA GLY A 4 57.11 -28.14 32.50
C GLY A 4 55.60 -28.01 32.36
N SER A 5 55.04 -26.90 32.82
CA SER A 5 53.64 -26.53 32.61
C SER A 5 53.54 -25.83 31.29
N VAL A 6 52.75 -26.41 30.36
CA VAL A 6 52.39 -25.78 29.09
C VAL A 6 51.16 -24.91 29.32
N PHE A 7 51.32 -23.60 29.21
CA PHE A 7 50.17 -22.66 29.20
C PHE A 7 49.64 -22.60 27.76
N VAL A 8 48.41 -23.10 27.58
CA VAL A 8 47.63 -22.92 26.35
C VAL A 8 46.92 -21.59 26.44
N LEU A 9 47.42 -20.60 25.67
CA LEU A 9 46.71 -19.32 25.50
C LEU A 9 45.56 -19.53 24.49
N SER A 10 44.33 -19.60 24.99
CA SER A 10 43.13 -19.55 24.15
C SER A 10 42.86 -18.12 23.72
N ALA A 11 43.13 -17.81 22.46
CA ALA A 11 42.74 -16.56 21.84
C ALA A 11 41.22 -16.57 21.59
N VAL A 12 40.46 -15.81 22.36
CA VAL A 12 39.02 -15.57 22.11
C VAL A 12 38.93 -14.54 20.99
N VAL A 13 38.58 -15.00 19.78
CA VAL A 13 38.28 -14.12 18.65
C VAL A 13 36.85 -13.58 18.85
N VAL A 14 36.72 -12.34 19.32
CA VAL A 14 35.43 -11.62 19.38
C VAL A 14 35.14 -11.13 17.97
N VAL A 15 34.29 -11.86 17.25
CA VAL A 15 33.73 -11.39 15.98
C VAL A 15 32.65 -10.37 16.29
N LEU A 16 33.00 -9.08 16.23
CA LEU A 16 32.03 -7.99 16.25
C LEU A 16 31.23 -8.03 14.94
N LEU A 17 30.09 -8.69 14.96
CA LEU A 17 29.07 -8.58 13.94
C LEU A 17 28.54 -7.13 13.96
N ALA A 18 29.14 -6.25 13.20
CA ALA A 18 28.62 -4.93 12.89
C ALA A 18 27.34 -5.11 12.06
N GLY A 19 26.26 -5.48 12.74
CA GLY A 19 24.91 -5.48 12.18
C GLY A 19 24.51 -4.05 11.87
N GLY A 20 24.91 -3.57 10.69
CA GLY A 20 24.46 -2.27 10.21
C GLY A 20 22.96 -2.24 10.20
N PHE A 21 22.36 -1.44 11.09
CA PHE A 21 20.94 -1.09 11.04
C PHE A 21 20.70 -0.41 9.68
N ARG A 22 20.26 -1.18 8.68
CA ARG A 22 19.79 -0.61 7.42
C ARG A 22 18.50 0.12 7.76
N SER A 23 18.58 1.42 7.97
CA SER A 23 17.41 2.26 8.09
C SER A 23 16.54 2.06 6.85
N SER A 24 15.27 1.74 7.05
CA SER A 24 14.34 1.63 5.93
C SER A 24 14.34 2.95 5.15
N PRO A 25 14.35 2.90 3.83
CA PRO A 25 14.33 4.12 3.03
C PRO A 25 13.10 4.97 3.37
N PRO A 26 13.19 6.29 3.31
CA PRO A 26 12.07 7.17 3.64
C PRO A 26 10.86 6.88 2.75
N PRO A 27 9.63 7.11 3.27
CA PRO A 27 8.41 6.92 2.49
C PRO A 27 8.39 7.80 1.24
N VAL A 28 7.82 7.26 0.16
CA VAL A 28 7.69 7.95 -1.12
C VAL A 28 6.62 9.02 -1.03
N ARG A 29 6.92 10.24 -1.49
CA ARG A 29 6.04 11.40 -1.52
C ARG A 29 5.58 11.71 -2.95
N PRO A 30 4.60 12.60 -3.14
CA PRO A 30 4.19 13.03 -4.47
C PRO A 30 5.39 13.56 -5.29
N GLY A 31 5.49 13.11 -6.55
CA GLY A 31 6.64 13.35 -7.43
C GLY A 31 7.82 12.39 -7.21
N GLY A 32 7.78 11.58 -6.15
CA GLY A 32 8.82 10.58 -5.89
C GLY A 32 8.73 9.39 -6.83
N LYS A 33 9.87 8.72 -7.04
CA LYS A 33 10.01 7.61 -7.99
C LYS A 33 10.24 6.28 -7.30
N ILE A 34 9.74 5.21 -7.93
CA ILE A 34 10.06 3.81 -7.64
C ILE A 34 10.46 3.18 -8.98
N GLY A 35 11.76 2.91 -9.16
CA GLY A 35 12.27 2.63 -10.50
C GLY A 35 12.01 3.83 -11.43
N THR A 36 11.35 3.58 -12.56
CA THR A 36 10.92 4.64 -13.50
C THR A 36 9.52 5.16 -13.21
N MET A 37 8.72 4.46 -12.40
CA MET A 37 7.37 4.90 -12.03
C MET A 37 7.43 6.15 -11.16
N THR A 38 6.61 7.14 -11.49
CA THR A 38 6.41 8.34 -10.68
C THR A 38 5.08 8.25 -9.96
N LEU A 39 5.07 8.52 -8.67
CA LEU A 39 3.86 8.57 -7.85
C LEU A 39 3.36 10.01 -7.79
N VAL A 40 2.14 10.24 -8.25
CA VAL A 40 1.53 11.58 -8.25
C VAL A 40 0.22 11.59 -7.49
N ARG A 41 -0.22 12.79 -7.09
CA ARG A 41 -1.58 13.00 -6.61
C ARG A 41 -2.55 12.72 -7.74
N ASP A 42 -3.69 12.16 -7.40
CA ASP A 42 -4.76 12.06 -8.37
C ASP A 42 -5.32 13.46 -8.67
N ILE A 43 -5.23 13.85 -9.93
CA ILE A 43 -5.75 15.14 -10.42
C ILE A 43 -7.08 14.91 -11.14
N GLU A 44 -7.23 13.75 -11.79
CA GLU A 44 -8.42 13.38 -12.54
C GLU A 44 -8.66 11.87 -12.38
N HIS A 45 -9.59 11.52 -11.52
CA HIS A 45 -10.00 10.14 -11.37
C HIS A 45 -10.69 9.64 -12.64
N ARG A 46 -10.14 8.58 -13.24
CA ARG A 46 -10.76 7.86 -14.36
C ARG A 46 -10.99 6.41 -13.92
N ALA A 47 -12.24 5.96 -14.01
CA ALA A 47 -12.60 4.60 -13.63
C ALA A 47 -11.80 3.54 -14.42
N ASP A 48 -11.38 3.86 -15.63
CA ASP A 48 -10.61 2.96 -16.49
C ASP A 48 -9.17 2.75 -16.03
N ASP A 49 -8.64 3.65 -15.22
CA ASP A 49 -7.29 3.61 -14.69
C ASP A 49 -7.21 2.91 -13.31
N GLU A 50 -8.35 2.53 -12.74
CA GLU A 50 -8.37 1.91 -11.41
C GLU A 50 -7.76 0.51 -11.41
N ILE A 51 -6.79 0.27 -10.52
CA ILE A 51 -6.19 -1.06 -10.36
C ILE A 51 -7.24 -2.13 -10.04
N TRP A 52 -8.31 -1.77 -9.34
CA TRP A 52 -9.39 -2.68 -8.94
C TRP A 52 -10.20 -3.20 -10.13
N ARG A 53 -10.14 -2.52 -11.26
CA ARG A 53 -10.73 -2.99 -12.51
C ARG A 53 -9.99 -4.22 -13.06
N PHE A 54 -8.66 -4.23 -12.94
CA PHE A 54 -7.80 -5.31 -13.42
C PHE A 54 -7.60 -6.39 -12.36
N CYS A 55 -7.43 -5.94 -11.14
CA CYS A 55 -7.19 -6.79 -10.00
C CYS A 55 -8.42 -6.74 -9.08
N LYS A 56 -9.21 -7.80 -9.05
CA LYS A 56 -10.41 -7.84 -8.21
C LYS A 56 -10.12 -7.33 -6.80
N ALA A 57 -10.85 -6.31 -6.38
CA ALA A 57 -10.77 -5.79 -5.03
C ALA A 57 -11.03 -6.91 -4.00
N VAL A 58 -10.34 -6.86 -2.88
CA VAL A 58 -10.66 -7.71 -1.75
C VAL A 58 -11.81 -7.06 -1.01
N ILE A 59 -12.92 -7.79 -0.86
CA ILE A 59 -13.99 -7.36 0.04
C ILE A 59 -13.37 -7.24 1.43
N PRO A 60 -13.52 -6.08 2.12
CA PRO A 60 -12.88 -5.86 3.41
C PRO A 60 -13.38 -6.90 4.43
N LYS A 61 -12.57 -7.92 4.66
CA LYS A 61 -12.72 -8.90 5.75
C LYS A 61 -11.38 -8.96 6.46
N PRO A 62 -11.36 -9.20 7.77
CA PRO A 62 -10.08 -9.40 8.46
C PRO A 62 -9.29 -10.55 7.82
N GLY A 63 -7.99 -10.37 7.65
CA GLY A 63 -7.14 -11.43 7.13
C GLY A 63 -6.02 -10.96 6.21
N ARG A 64 -5.28 -11.95 5.70
CA ARG A 64 -4.22 -11.76 4.72
C ARG A 64 -4.65 -12.31 3.37
N TYR A 65 -4.42 -11.51 2.34
CA TYR A 65 -4.81 -11.86 0.97
C TYR A 65 -3.63 -11.69 0.02
N ARG A 66 -3.52 -12.62 -0.93
CA ARG A 66 -2.58 -12.51 -2.05
C ARG A 66 -3.34 -12.75 -3.34
N ARG A 67 -3.14 -11.89 -4.31
CA ARG A 67 -3.76 -11.97 -5.64
C ARG A 67 -2.70 -11.72 -6.70
N THR A 68 -2.91 -12.34 -7.85
CA THR A 68 -2.11 -12.07 -9.05
C THR A 68 -3.08 -11.63 -10.14
N CYS A 69 -2.71 -10.60 -10.88
CA CYS A 69 -3.52 -10.07 -11.96
C CYS A 69 -2.63 -9.56 -13.12
N PHE A 70 -3.25 -9.29 -14.23
CA PHE A 70 -2.63 -8.68 -15.39
C PHE A 70 -3.18 -7.25 -15.53
N VAL A 71 -2.29 -6.28 -15.64
CA VAL A 71 -2.64 -4.88 -15.94
C VAL A 71 -2.18 -4.62 -17.35
N PRO A 72 -3.07 -4.27 -18.29
CA PRO A 72 -2.67 -3.95 -19.65
C PRO A 72 -1.79 -2.70 -19.65
N ARG A 73 -1.20 -2.39 -20.79
CA ARG A 73 -0.42 -1.15 -20.93
C ARG A 73 -1.35 0.05 -20.70
N VAL A 74 -1.11 0.78 -19.63
CA VAL A 74 -1.85 1.99 -19.26
C VAL A 74 -0.86 3.12 -18.99
N GLU A 75 -1.25 4.34 -19.34
CA GLU A 75 -0.43 5.53 -19.06
C GLU A 75 -0.40 5.82 -17.55
N ARG A 76 -1.50 5.50 -16.89
CA ARG A 76 -1.76 5.80 -15.49
C ARG A 76 -2.39 4.59 -14.83
N LEU A 77 -2.02 4.35 -13.58
CA LEU A 77 -2.65 3.33 -12.75
C LEU A 77 -3.06 3.95 -11.41
N PHE A 78 -4.35 4.04 -11.20
CA PHE A 78 -4.92 4.63 -9.98
C PHE A 78 -5.07 3.59 -8.87
N ILE A 79 -4.67 3.96 -7.67
CA ILE A 79 -4.81 3.17 -6.45
C ILE A 79 -5.54 4.03 -5.43
N GLY A 80 -6.80 3.74 -5.19
CA GLY A 80 -7.63 4.40 -4.18
C GLY A 80 -8.07 3.45 -3.09
N TYR A 81 -8.23 3.96 -1.89
CA TYR A 81 -8.86 3.27 -0.78
C TYR A 81 -9.53 4.26 0.16
N GLY A 82 -10.76 3.98 0.52
CA GLY A 82 -11.53 4.88 1.36
C GLY A 82 -12.77 4.26 1.96
N ASP A 83 -13.66 5.12 2.38
CA ASP A 83 -14.97 4.74 2.91
C ASP A 83 -16.04 5.62 2.30
N TRP A 84 -17.27 5.13 2.26
CA TRP A 84 -18.42 5.84 1.70
C TRP A 84 -19.61 5.74 2.63
N GLU A 85 -20.31 6.85 2.76
CA GLU A 85 -21.46 6.96 3.63
C GLU A 85 -22.54 7.88 3.02
N ARG A 86 -23.78 7.74 3.50
CA ARG A 86 -24.91 8.58 3.07
C ARG A 86 -24.91 9.95 3.71
N THR A 87 -24.33 10.07 4.89
CA THR A 87 -24.31 11.32 5.63
C THR A 87 -22.90 11.74 5.96
N ARG A 88 -22.63 13.03 5.94
CA ARG A 88 -21.34 13.59 6.32
C ARG A 88 -20.90 13.14 7.72
N LYS A 89 -21.82 13.16 8.69
CA LYS A 89 -21.55 12.73 10.07
C LYS A 89 -21.07 11.27 10.16
N ALA A 90 -21.73 10.36 9.42
CA ALA A 90 -21.34 8.95 9.37
C ALA A 90 -19.96 8.80 8.72
N LEU A 91 -19.74 9.48 7.60
CA LEU A 91 -18.46 9.48 6.89
C LEU A 91 -17.31 9.98 7.77
N ASP A 92 -17.51 11.09 8.48
CA ASP A 92 -16.49 11.62 9.40
C ASP A 92 -16.19 10.66 10.56
N SER A 93 -17.21 9.95 11.04
CA SER A 93 -17.02 8.92 12.07
C SER A 93 -16.24 7.72 11.57
N ALA A 94 -16.58 7.18 10.40
CA ALA A 94 -15.89 6.07 9.77
C ALA A 94 -14.44 6.44 9.41
N TRP A 95 -14.24 7.62 8.84
CA TRP A 95 -12.93 8.12 8.43
C TRP A 95 -11.94 8.25 9.60
N ARG A 96 -12.35 8.74 10.75
CA ARG A 96 -11.49 8.84 11.94
C ARG A 96 -10.98 7.48 12.44
N GLN A 97 -11.69 6.41 12.12
CA GLN A 97 -11.36 5.05 12.54
C GLN A 97 -10.59 4.26 11.48
N LEU A 98 -10.52 4.81 10.25
CA LEU A 98 -9.85 4.17 9.14
C LEU A 98 -8.36 4.48 9.16
N LYS A 99 -7.54 3.43 9.15
CA LYS A 99 -6.09 3.52 8.94
C LYS A 99 -5.75 2.78 7.66
N TRP A 100 -4.88 3.36 6.88
CA TRP A 100 -4.41 2.75 5.65
C TRP A 100 -2.92 3.01 5.45
N ASP A 101 -2.18 1.95 5.15
CA ASP A 101 -0.79 1.98 4.72
C ASP A 101 -0.68 1.36 3.33
N LEU A 102 0.13 1.95 2.48
CA LEU A 102 0.37 1.53 1.11
C LEU A 102 1.86 1.32 0.87
N TRP A 103 2.18 0.24 0.17
CA TRP A 103 3.51 -0.02 -0.39
C TRP A 103 3.38 -0.32 -1.87
N VAL A 104 4.30 0.22 -2.65
CA VAL A 104 4.47 -0.07 -4.07
C VAL A 104 5.89 -0.61 -4.24
N ASP A 105 6.04 -1.79 -4.80
CA ASP A 105 7.32 -2.51 -4.95
C ASP A 105 8.18 -2.46 -3.67
N GLY A 106 7.54 -2.74 -2.54
CA GLY A 106 8.18 -2.76 -1.22
C GLY A 106 8.50 -1.38 -0.62
N ARG A 107 8.31 -0.28 -1.34
CA ARG A 107 8.52 1.08 -0.85
C ARG A 107 7.24 1.63 -0.23
N ARG A 108 7.32 2.07 1.03
CA ARG A 108 6.18 2.69 1.72
C ARG A 108 5.85 4.04 1.09
N VAL A 109 4.56 4.35 0.98
CA VAL A 109 4.03 5.60 0.44
C VAL A 109 3.59 6.50 1.60
N ASP A 110 3.94 7.79 1.56
CA ASP A 110 3.53 8.80 2.54
C ASP A 110 2.12 9.33 2.19
N LEU A 111 1.09 8.48 2.38
CA LEU A 111 -0.28 8.77 1.98
C LEU A 111 -0.82 10.14 2.43
N PRO A 112 -0.57 10.62 3.65
CA PRO A 112 -1.03 11.95 4.06
C PRO A 112 -0.56 13.08 3.15
N ARG A 113 0.59 12.92 2.50
CA ARG A 113 1.13 13.90 1.55
C ARG A 113 0.44 13.87 0.19
N PHE A 114 -0.21 12.77 -0.17
CA PHE A 114 -0.98 12.67 -1.42
C PHE A 114 -2.34 13.36 -1.31
N GLY A 115 -2.85 13.57 -0.11
CA GLY A 115 -4.11 14.22 0.14
C GLY A 115 -5.29 13.26 0.17
N ILE A 116 -6.45 13.83 0.32
CA ILE A 116 -7.74 13.13 0.40
C ILE A 116 -8.63 13.73 -0.69
N SER A 117 -9.37 12.89 -1.39
CA SER A 117 -10.42 13.30 -2.31
C SER A 117 -11.80 12.92 -1.76
N GLU A 118 -12.81 13.71 -2.11
CA GLU A 118 -14.21 13.39 -1.86
C GLU A 118 -14.98 13.51 -3.16
N ARG A 119 -15.86 12.54 -3.41
CA ARG A 119 -16.74 12.55 -4.57
C ARG A 119 -18.10 11.95 -4.23
N THR A 120 -19.13 12.45 -4.86
CA THR A 120 -20.48 11.90 -4.77
C THR A 120 -20.63 10.77 -5.77
N LEU A 121 -21.07 9.63 -5.30
CA LEU A 121 -21.36 8.46 -6.11
C LEU A 121 -22.85 8.14 -6.05
N TYR A 122 -23.39 7.71 -7.18
CA TYR A 122 -24.73 7.14 -7.24
C TYR A 122 -24.61 5.61 -7.22
N TYR A 123 -25.02 5.00 -6.13
CA TYR A 123 -24.97 3.56 -5.96
C TYR A 123 -26.29 2.93 -6.37
N PHE A 124 -26.28 2.11 -7.41
CA PHE A 124 -27.41 1.30 -7.82
C PHE A 124 -27.56 0.11 -6.90
N ALA A 125 -28.63 0.07 -6.11
CA ALA A 125 -29.03 -1.10 -5.36
C ALA A 125 -30.34 -1.66 -5.96
N PRO A 126 -30.61 -2.96 -5.86
CA PRO A 126 -31.87 -3.57 -6.37
C PRO A 126 -33.13 -2.93 -5.79
N ALA A 127 -33.04 -2.31 -4.61
CA ALA A 127 -34.15 -1.65 -3.91
C ALA A 127 -34.22 -0.12 -4.14
N GLY A 128 -33.55 0.40 -5.17
CA GLY A 128 -33.49 1.85 -5.48
C GLY A 128 -32.09 2.42 -5.30
N GLY A 129 -31.72 3.34 -6.19
CA GLY A 129 -30.42 4.01 -6.16
C GLY A 129 -30.27 4.94 -4.95
N LYS A 130 -29.05 5.08 -4.48
CA LYS A 130 -28.72 5.94 -3.33
C LYS A 130 -27.49 6.76 -3.65
N THR A 131 -27.54 8.02 -3.26
CA THR A 131 -26.40 8.90 -3.32
C THR A 131 -25.55 8.71 -2.06
N VAL A 132 -24.25 8.51 -2.23
CA VAL A 132 -23.26 8.37 -1.16
C VAL A 132 -22.10 9.30 -1.43
N THR A 133 -21.41 9.73 -0.38
CA THR A 133 -20.14 10.44 -0.49
C THR A 133 -19.03 9.45 -0.20
N LEU A 134 -18.14 9.27 -1.17
CA LEU A 134 -16.87 8.55 -1.00
C LEU A 134 -15.81 9.54 -0.56
N ARG A 135 -15.02 9.16 0.43
CA ARG A 135 -13.77 9.83 0.83
C ARG A 135 -12.64 8.82 0.75
N GLU A 136 -11.57 9.17 0.06
CA GLU A 136 -10.48 8.24 -0.17
C GLU A 136 -9.11 8.90 -0.17
N TRP A 137 -8.08 8.14 0.21
CA TRP A 137 -6.70 8.42 -0.20
C TRP A 137 -6.48 7.83 -1.57
N SER A 138 -5.74 8.54 -2.39
CA SER A 138 -5.43 8.09 -3.74
C SER A 138 -3.99 8.39 -4.14
N VAL A 139 -3.45 7.48 -4.93
CA VAL A 139 -2.13 7.59 -5.53
C VAL A 139 -2.23 7.13 -6.97
N THR A 140 -1.71 7.93 -7.89
CA THR A 140 -1.60 7.54 -9.31
C THR A 140 -0.15 7.21 -9.63
N LEU A 141 0.07 6.05 -10.23
CA LEU A 141 1.35 5.64 -10.79
C LEU A 141 1.39 6.05 -12.26
N ILE A 142 2.42 6.79 -12.66
CA ILE A 142 2.69 7.18 -14.06
C ILE A 142 3.97 6.49 -14.52
N GLY A 143 3.99 6.01 -15.76
CA GLY A 143 5.15 5.33 -16.34
C GLY A 143 5.39 3.96 -15.70
N VAL A 144 4.32 3.18 -15.54
CA VAL A 144 4.41 1.78 -15.12
C VAL A 144 5.23 1.02 -16.15
N THR A 145 6.36 0.48 -15.71
CA THR A 145 7.28 -0.26 -16.58
C THR A 145 6.80 -1.67 -16.86
N PRO A 146 7.22 -2.26 -17.99
CA PRO A 146 7.04 -3.69 -18.20
C PRO A 146 7.65 -4.52 -17.06
N GLY A 147 6.97 -5.57 -16.67
CA GLY A 147 7.46 -6.48 -15.64
C GLY A 147 6.49 -6.77 -14.51
N LYS A 148 7.02 -7.36 -13.46
CA LYS A 148 6.26 -7.70 -12.25
C LYS A 148 6.34 -6.59 -11.22
N HIS A 149 5.19 -6.17 -10.74
CA HIS A 149 5.04 -5.17 -9.69
C HIS A 149 4.20 -5.72 -8.53
N ALA A 150 4.36 -5.12 -7.37
CA ALA A 150 3.59 -5.48 -6.19
C ALA A 150 3.00 -4.24 -5.52
N ILE A 151 1.70 -4.29 -5.27
CA ILE A 151 1.02 -3.31 -4.42
C ILE A 151 0.55 -4.05 -3.19
N ARG A 152 1.01 -3.62 -2.02
CA ARG A 152 0.53 -4.09 -0.74
C ARG A 152 -0.18 -2.98 -0.03
N TYR A 153 -1.37 -3.26 0.50
CA TYR A 153 -2.01 -2.37 1.44
C TYR A 153 -2.35 -3.07 2.74
N ARG A 154 -2.32 -2.31 3.80
CA ARG A 154 -2.84 -2.71 5.10
C ARG A 154 -3.86 -1.69 5.52
N SER A 155 -5.08 -2.13 5.76
CA SER A 155 -6.15 -1.30 6.29
C SER A 155 -6.59 -1.81 7.65
N ALA A 156 -6.99 -0.91 8.51
CA ALA A 156 -7.61 -1.25 9.79
C ALA A 156 -8.76 -0.29 10.06
N SER A 157 -9.90 -0.84 10.46
CA SER A 157 -11.05 -0.08 10.94
C SER A 157 -11.68 -0.81 12.12
N ARG A 158 -12.43 -0.10 12.94
CA ARG A 158 -13.11 -0.70 14.08
C ARG A 158 -14.18 -1.72 13.64
N SER A 159 -14.89 -1.43 12.55
CA SER A 159 -15.98 -2.27 12.05
C SER A 159 -15.52 -3.48 11.26
N LEU A 160 -14.43 -3.35 10.50
CA LEU A 160 -13.97 -4.36 9.55
C LEU A 160 -12.69 -5.09 9.99
N GLY A 161 -12.10 -4.71 11.13
CA GLY A 161 -10.84 -5.29 11.58
C GLY A 161 -9.66 -4.89 10.71
N THR A 162 -8.62 -5.74 10.67
CA THR A 162 -7.38 -5.50 9.90
C THR A 162 -7.32 -6.39 8.68
N THR A 163 -7.07 -5.78 7.53
CA THR A 163 -6.78 -6.46 6.26
C THR A 163 -5.35 -6.17 5.82
N ASP A 164 -4.61 -7.19 5.42
CA ASP A 164 -3.27 -7.07 4.82
C ASP A 164 -3.30 -7.79 3.47
N ALA A 165 -3.31 -7.05 2.40
CA ALA A 165 -3.48 -7.59 1.07
C ALA A 165 -2.33 -7.20 0.14
N THR A 166 -1.90 -8.14 -0.69
CA THR A 166 -0.88 -7.93 -1.71
C THR A 166 -1.41 -8.36 -3.06
N TRP A 167 -1.34 -7.47 -4.02
CA TRP A 167 -1.55 -7.75 -5.44
C TRP A 167 -0.20 -7.74 -6.14
N THR A 168 0.12 -8.84 -6.78
CA THR A 168 1.23 -8.90 -7.73
C THR A 168 0.62 -8.79 -9.12
N PHE A 169 1.06 -7.82 -9.89
CA PHE A 169 0.59 -7.66 -11.25
C PHE A 169 1.75 -7.63 -12.24
N THR A 170 1.44 -8.06 -13.47
CA THR A 170 2.38 -7.99 -14.59
C THR A 170 1.88 -6.92 -15.55
N ALA A 171 2.73 -5.96 -15.86
CA ALA A 171 2.54 -4.99 -16.93
C ALA A 171 3.34 -5.43 -18.17
N PRO A 172 2.80 -5.29 -19.40
CA PRO A 172 3.47 -5.66 -20.64
C PRO A 172 4.57 -4.69 -21.03
#